data_b2f7b91aa2e5bc87ace154c6ef8a55bc
#
_entry.id   b2f7b91aa2e5bc87ace154c6ef8a55bc
#
_cell.length_a   1.000
_cell.length_b   1.000
_cell.length_c   1.000
_cell.angle_alpha   90.00
_cell.angle_beta   90.00
_cell.angle_gamma   90.00
#
_symmetry.space_group_name_H-M   'P 1'
#
loop_
_entity.id
_entity.type
_entity.pdbx_description
1 polymer ?
#
loop_
_entity_poly.entity_id
_entity_poly.type
_entity_poly.pdbx_seq_one_letter_code
_entity_poly.pdbx_strand_id
1 'polypeptide(L)'
;MKSKISYLFILCITTFFGYAQQTGTIEGKIISKDGYPLSGVSIKLGKKTSVSKTDANGLFHFENFPVGLHTITIEADGLKKQTEDIKVVAYETTKVTFTLEEQMETLREIVIVIKESPNKRKVSAVRSGLKPMDIPQSMQTIDNEVIVQQQAIRLSEVIKNANGVYVGSARGGAQESFWSRGYDMSANNMFKNGFRYNSGSIPEVSSLEKVEFLKGGSALLYGNVAPGGILNLITKTPSFKKGGEIAMQTGSYAFYKPSIDLYGPLNKWIAYRLNASYENSESFRDVVKRERYYINPSFILNLSPKTQITLQGDFMNDNWTPDFGTIIIGKQIFDLGRNNYYGALWSNGNTKTASVSALVNHSFNKNWKLNFNSSYQNYDRESKGTERIQITNPNGTWSRPLGQNKNLEEILGEQISLQGCFTTGKIKHQTFSGIDYENSVATANTFVFSPANYDTINVFSFNPNNQTTTEPNATNTQKVVTTTNRFGMYA
;
A
#
# COMPACT_ATOMS: atom_id res chain seq x y z
N MET A 1 19.92 79.55 -12.00
CA MET A 1 19.77 78.11 -11.56
C MET A 1 19.33 77.14 -12.67
N LYS A 2 19.57 77.45 -13.98
CA LYS A 2 19.13 76.57 -15.08
C LYS A 2 20.29 75.89 -15.85
N SER A 3 21.54 76.04 -15.45
CA SER A 3 22.69 75.48 -16.18
C SER A 3 23.37 74.30 -15.53
N LYS A 4 23.01 73.97 -14.26
CA LYS A 4 23.63 72.84 -13.47
C LYS A 4 22.88 71.54 -13.61
N ILE A 5 21.66 71.51 -14.13
CA ILE A 5 20.84 70.29 -14.29
C ILE A 5 21.18 69.55 -15.62
N SER A 6 21.68 70.30 -16.65
CA SER A 6 22.03 69.67 -17.94
C SER A 6 23.29 68.82 -17.92
N TYR A 7 24.22 69.08 -16.99
CA TYR A 7 25.45 68.25 -16.85
C TYR A 7 25.25 66.97 -16.06
N LEU A 8 24.23 66.96 -15.19
CA LEU A 8 23.91 65.74 -14.44
C LEU A 8 23.21 64.68 -15.29
N PHE A 9 22.47 65.13 -16.36
CA PHE A 9 21.77 64.23 -17.27
C PHE A 9 22.69 63.60 -18.32
N ILE A 10 23.81 64.29 -18.69
CA ILE A 10 24.80 63.76 -19.61
C ILE A 10 25.74 62.75 -18.94
N LEU A 11 25.96 62.89 -17.62
CA LEU A 11 26.81 61.97 -16.86
C LEU A 11 26.14 60.63 -16.55
N CYS A 12 24.80 60.54 -16.61
CA CYS A 12 24.05 59.28 -16.40
C CYS A 12 23.91 58.44 -17.69
N ILE A 13 24.22 58.96 -18.88
CA ILE A 13 24.09 58.25 -20.15
C ILE A 13 25.35 57.47 -20.55
N THR A 14 26.50 57.72 -19.92
CA THR A 14 27.79 57.13 -20.32
C THR A 14 28.18 55.85 -19.56
N THR A 15 27.32 55.26 -18.72
CA THR A 15 27.68 54.07 -17.92
C THR A 15 26.97 52.79 -18.31
N PHE A 16 26.24 52.75 -19.44
CA PHE A 16 25.69 51.49 -19.95
C PHE A 16 26.49 50.96 -21.16
N PHE A 17 27.80 50.79 -21.02
CA PHE A 17 28.49 49.80 -21.83
C PHE A 17 28.22 48.43 -21.19
N GLY A 18 27.10 47.82 -21.56
CA GLY A 18 26.84 46.40 -21.25
C GLY A 18 27.93 45.57 -21.92
N TYR A 19 28.81 44.98 -21.16
CA TYR A 19 29.66 43.89 -21.65
C TYR A 19 28.71 42.77 -22.10
N ALA A 20 28.53 42.63 -23.41
CA ALA A 20 27.87 41.45 -23.97
C ALA A 20 28.72 40.25 -23.57
N GLN A 21 28.31 39.55 -22.54
CA GLN A 21 28.98 38.34 -22.07
C GLN A 21 28.88 37.29 -23.19
N GLN A 22 30.00 36.90 -23.78
CA GLN A 22 30.01 35.87 -24.81
C GLN A 22 29.45 34.59 -24.19
N THR A 23 28.53 33.95 -24.90
CA THR A 23 27.86 32.72 -24.45
C THR A 23 28.00 31.59 -25.46
N GLY A 24 27.93 30.37 -25.00
CA GLY A 24 27.89 29.13 -25.78
C GLY A 24 26.72 28.28 -25.37
N THR A 25 26.55 27.17 -26.05
CA THR A 25 25.54 26.13 -25.75
C THR A 25 26.19 24.84 -25.28
N ILE A 26 25.55 24.14 -24.37
CA ILE A 26 25.98 22.80 -23.90
C ILE A 26 24.86 21.81 -24.21
N GLU A 27 25.19 20.78 -24.96
CA GLU A 27 24.32 19.63 -25.19
C GLU A 27 24.97 18.37 -24.58
N GLY A 28 24.20 17.57 -23.86
CA GLY A 28 24.74 16.39 -23.30
C GLY A 28 23.77 15.22 -23.31
N LYS A 29 24.34 14.03 -23.17
CA LYS A 29 23.60 12.78 -23.05
C LYS A 29 24.05 12.03 -21.79
N ILE A 30 23.10 11.49 -21.05
CA ILE A 30 23.38 10.67 -19.87
C ILE A 30 22.86 9.26 -20.14
N ILE A 31 23.76 8.28 -19.98
CA ILE A 31 23.49 6.85 -20.18
C ILE A 31 23.89 6.05 -18.94
N SER A 32 23.27 4.90 -18.77
CA SER A 32 23.70 3.90 -17.79
C SER A 32 24.96 3.15 -18.29
N LYS A 33 25.61 2.42 -17.41
CA LYS A 33 26.74 1.53 -17.77
C LYS A 33 26.34 0.46 -18.81
N ASP A 34 25.08 0.11 -18.87
CA ASP A 34 24.52 -0.84 -19.85
C ASP A 34 24.08 -0.16 -21.17
N GLY A 35 24.39 1.14 -21.34
CA GLY A 35 24.11 1.92 -22.57
C GLY A 35 22.69 2.48 -22.68
N TYR A 36 21.83 2.30 -21.69
CA TYR A 36 20.45 2.81 -21.73
C TYR A 36 20.39 4.30 -21.34
N PRO A 37 19.59 5.13 -22.05
CA PRO A 37 19.42 6.53 -21.70
C PRO A 37 18.76 6.70 -20.32
N LEU A 38 19.26 7.65 -19.53
CA LEU A 38 18.75 7.97 -18.20
C LEU A 38 17.95 9.25 -18.24
N SER A 39 16.64 9.14 -18.05
CA SER A 39 15.69 10.26 -18.04
C SER A 39 15.49 10.80 -16.64
N GLY A 40 15.24 12.13 -16.51
CA GLY A 40 14.93 12.80 -15.24
C GLY A 40 16.13 13.04 -14.33
N VAL A 41 17.36 12.78 -14.79
CA VAL A 41 18.60 13.07 -14.07
C VAL A 41 18.77 14.57 -13.92
N SER A 42 19.10 15.05 -12.73
CA SER A 42 19.36 16.49 -12.48
C SER A 42 20.82 16.84 -12.78
N ILE A 43 20.99 17.85 -13.63
CA ILE A 43 22.29 18.40 -14.00
C ILE A 43 22.39 19.82 -13.43
N LYS A 44 23.40 20.08 -12.62
CA LYS A 44 23.73 21.38 -12.07
C LYS A 44 25.00 21.90 -12.73
N LEU A 45 24.97 23.15 -13.22
CA LEU A 45 26.09 23.77 -13.89
C LEU A 45 26.52 25.03 -13.16
N GLY A 46 27.81 25.10 -12.80
CA GLY A 46 28.43 26.25 -12.16
C GLY A 46 27.99 26.52 -10.72
N LYS A 47 28.53 27.58 -10.10
CA LYS A 47 28.23 28.01 -8.73
C LYS A 47 26.86 28.67 -8.58
N LYS A 48 26.28 29.23 -9.63
CA LYS A 48 24.91 29.75 -9.68
C LYS A 48 24.04 28.68 -10.35
N THR A 49 23.14 28.12 -9.60
CA THR A 49 22.27 26.96 -9.79
C THR A 49 21.45 26.98 -11.10
N SER A 50 22.08 26.87 -12.26
CA SER A 50 21.35 26.48 -13.47
C SER A 50 21.13 24.96 -13.39
N VAL A 51 19.86 24.53 -13.36
CA VAL A 51 19.47 23.13 -13.25
C VAL A 51 18.71 22.75 -14.51
N SER A 52 19.14 21.69 -15.18
CA SER A 52 18.41 21.01 -16.26
C SER A 52 18.12 19.58 -15.85
N LYS A 53 17.15 18.96 -16.51
CA LYS A 53 16.85 17.54 -16.36
C LYS A 53 16.90 16.86 -17.71
N THR A 54 17.37 15.61 -17.73
CA THR A 54 17.35 14.82 -18.97
C THR A 54 15.94 14.46 -19.39
N ASP A 55 15.71 14.48 -20.71
CA ASP A 55 14.48 14.00 -21.36
C ASP A 55 14.37 12.47 -21.40
N ALA A 56 13.35 11.93 -22.11
CA ALA A 56 13.14 10.49 -22.27
C ALA A 56 14.29 9.76 -22.98
N ASN A 57 15.09 10.49 -23.76
CA ASN A 57 16.25 9.97 -24.49
C ASN A 57 17.58 10.18 -23.75
N GLY A 58 17.52 10.69 -22.51
CA GLY A 58 18.69 11.02 -21.70
C GLY A 58 19.40 12.28 -22.13
N LEU A 59 18.78 13.15 -22.93
CA LEU A 59 19.38 14.37 -23.44
C LEU A 59 19.07 15.56 -22.50
N PHE A 60 20.06 16.46 -22.37
CA PHE A 60 19.91 17.74 -21.70
C PHE A 60 20.61 18.84 -22.48
N HIS A 61 20.18 20.11 -22.31
CA HIS A 61 20.82 21.25 -22.90
C HIS A 61 20.78 22.47 -21.98
N PHE A 62 21.77 23.35 -22.15
CA PHE A 62 21.85 24.69 -21.58
C PHE A 62 22.19 25.68 -22.68
N GLU A 63 21.34 26.67 -22.87
CA GLU A 63 21.55 27.75 -23.84
C GLU A 63 22.11 29.00 -23.15
N ASN A 64 22.81 29.82 -23.91
CA ASN A 64 23.30 31.14 -23.50
C ASN A 64 24.17 31.09 -22.22
N PHE A 65 25.00 30.05 -22.08
CA PHE A 65 25.87 29.87 -20.91
C PHE A 65 27.18 30.66 -21.09
N PRO A 66 27.69 31.34 -20.04
CA PRO A 66 28.92 32.12 -20.13
C PRO A 66 30.12 31.28 -20.58
N VAL A 67 30.99 31.89 -21.40
CA VAL A 67 32.25 31.29 -21.85
C VAL A 67 33.20 31.09 -20.68
N GLY A 68 33.89 29.95 -20.64
CA GLY A 68 34.86 29.64 -19.60
C GLY A 68 34.86 28.18 -19.19
N LEU A 69 35.62 27.88 -18.14
CA LEU A 69 35.64 26.58 -17.50
C LEU A 69 34.54 26.51 -16.43
N HIS A 70 33.64 25.52 -16.54
CA HIS A 70 32.52 25.34 -15.63
C HIS A 70 32.44 23.90 -15.14
N THR A 71 32.16 23.76 -13.88
CA THR A 71 31.96 22.44 -13.26
C THR A 71 30.51 21.99 -13.47
N ILE A 72 30.31 20.87 -14.15
CA ILE A 72 29.03 20.19 -14.26
C ILE A 72 28.93 19.13 -13.17
N THR A 73 27.83 19.11 -12.47
CA THR A 73 27.52 18.12 -11.44
C THR A 73 26.25 17.38 -11.81
N ILE A 74 26.32 16.06 -11.89
CA ILE A 74 25.23 15.18 -12.22
C ILE A 74 24.87 14.43 -10.95
N GLU A 75 23.59 14.52 -10.58
CA GLU A 75 23.08 13.94 -9.36
C GLU A 75 21.71 13.33 -9.64
N ALA A 76 21.60 12.04 -9.35
CA ALA A 76 20.33 11.31 -9.38
C ALA A 76 20.31 10.32 -8.22
N ASP A 77 19.13 10.10 -7.67
CA ASP A 77 18.95 9.16 -6.57
C ASP A 77 19.35 7.75 -7.03
N GLY A 78 20.29 7.11 -6.33
CA GLY A 78 20.75 5.76 -6.64
C GLY A 78 21.87 5.65 -7.65
N LEU A 79 22.35 6.76 -8.19
CA LEU A 79 23.49 6.81 -9.08
C LEU A 79 24.66 7.52 -8.39
N LYS A 80 25.87 7.11 -8.73
CA LYS A 80 27.08 7.73 -8.21
C LYS A 80 27.16 9.17 -8.74
N LYS A 81 27.20 10.14 -7.82
CA LYS A 81 27.38 11.55 -8.16
C LYS A 81 28.66 11.70 -8.98
N GLN A 82 28.53 12.33 -10.14
CA GLN A 82 29.69 12.63 -11.02
C GLN A 82 29.84 14.14 -11.15
N THR A 83 31.09 14.58 -11.14
CA THR A 83 31.46 16.00 -11.30
C THR A 83 32.60 16.09 -12.28
N GLU A 84 32.46 16.89 -13.34
CA GLU A 84 33.47 17.12 -14.35
C GLU A 84 33.55 18.60 -14.74
N ASP A 85 34.73 19.04 -15.16
CA ASP A 85 34.94 20.40 -15.67
C ASP A 85 34.81 20.40 -17.19
N ILE A 86 33.93 21.26 -17.70
CA ILE A 86 33.68 21.45 -19.12
C ILE A 86 34.06 22.88 -19.55
N LYS A 87 34.61 23.02 -20.74
CA LYS A 87 34.97 24.32 -21.33
C LYS A 87 33.89 24.76 -22.31
N VAL A 88 33.24 25.86 -22.00
CA VAL A 88 32.26 26.48 -22.87
C VAL A 88 32.98 27.48 -23.81
N VAL A 89 32.79 27.34 -25.12
CA VAL A 89 33.35 28.19 -26.17
C VAL A 89 32.28 29.11 -26.74
N ALA A 90 32.66 30.34 -27.08
CA ALA A 90 31.71 31.33 -27.59
C ALA A 90 31.10 30.87 -28.93
N TYR A 91 29.76 31.00 -29.03
CA TYR A 91 28.99 30.66 -30.23
C TYR A 91 29.09 29.23 -30.72
N GLU A 92 29.62 28.32 -29.89
CA GLU A 92 29.74 26.91 -30.21
C GLU A 92 28.89 26.07 -29.29
N THR A 93 28.53 24.85 -29.75
CA THR A 93 27.84 23.82 -28.93
C THR A 93 28.88 22.82 -28.41
N THR A 94 29.10 22.83 -27.10
CA THR A 94 29.91 21.84 -26.42
C THR A 94 29.10 20.56 -26.21
N LYS A 95 29.50 19.44 -26.81
CA LYS A 95 28.83 18.13 -26.64
C LYS A 95 29.55 17.30 -25.64
N VAL A 96 28.77 16.72 -24.67
CA VAL A 96 29.30 15.88 -23.61
C VAL A 96 28.44 14.62 -23.42
N THR A 97 29.06 13.51 -23.03
CA THR A 97 28.34 12.26 -22.71
C THR A 97 28.84 11.74 -21.39
N PHE A 98 27.91 11.45 -20.48
CA PHE A 98 28.21 10.91 -19.15
C PHE A 98 27.64 9.51 -19.02
N THR A 99 28.48 8.61 -18.51
CA THR A 99 28.05 7.26 -18.16
C THR A 99 27.97 7.15 -16.65
N LEU A 100 26.77 6.94 -16.12
CA LEU A 100 26.57 6.84 -14.68
C LEU A 100 26.54 5.38 -14.24
N GLU A 101 27.24 5.13 -13.12
CA GLU A 101 27.20 3.84 -12.43
C GLU A 101 26.19 3.86 -11.28
N GLU A 102 25.51 2.74 -11.06
CA GLU A 102 24.66 2.59 -9.89
C GLU A 102 25.49 2.71 -8.61
N GLN A 103 25.04 3.57 -7.69
CA GLN A 103 25.64 3.65 -6.36
C GLN A 103 25.12 2.49 -5.53
N MET A 104 25.87 1.40 -5.47
CA MET A 104 25.52 0.23 -4.63
C MET A 104 25.70 0.49 -3.13
N GLU A 105 25.69 1.75 -2.70
CA GLU A 105 25.87 2.12 -1.30
C GLU A 105 24.58 2.53 -0.67
N THR A 106 23.67 1.70 -0.52
CA THR A 106 22.66 1.76 0.56
C THR A 106 21.55 0.79 0.25
N LEU A 107 21.17 0.02 1.24
CA LEU A 107 19.88 -0.63 1.37
C LEU A 107 18.74 0.42 1.48
N ARG A 108 18.84 1.52 0.79
CA ARG A 108 17.68 2.36 0.52
C ARG A 108 16.88 1.58 -0.48
N GLU A 109 15.67 1.24 -0.11
CA GLU A 109 14.62 1.13 -1.09
C GLU A 109 14.63 2.50 -1.80
N ILE A 110 15.28 2.53 -2.95
CA ILE A 110 15.39 3.76 -3.72
C ILE A 110 13.99 3.94 -4.29
N VAL A 111 13.20 4.77 -3.65
CA VAL A 111 12.06 5.39 -4.31
C VAL A 111 12.67 6.36 -5.33
N ILE A 112 13.17 5.81 -6.42
CA ILE A 112 13.46 6.60 -7.61
C ILE A 112 12.10 7.10 -8.06
N VAL A 113 11.85 8.40 -7.90
CA VAL A 113 10.72 9.08 -8.52
C VAL A 113 11.02 9.31 -10.02
N ILE A 114 11.63 8.34 -10.66
CA ILE A 114 11.43 8.08 -12.07
C ILE A 114 10.13 7.30 -12.10
N LYS A 115 9.12 7.77 -12.81
CA LYS A 115 7.94 6.95 -13.13
C LYS A 115 8.41 5.75 -13.96
N GLU A 116 9.08 4.81 -13.31
CA GLU A 116 9.36 3.52 -13.94
C GLU A 116 8.02 2.92 -14.34
N SER A 117 7.96 2.46 -15.58
CA SER A 117 6.83 1.67 -16.02
C SER A 117 6.49 0.61 -14.96
N PRO A 118 5.21 0.39 -14.62
CA PRO A 118 4.81 -0.62 -13.64
C PRO A 118 5.48 -1.99 -13.84
N ASN A 119 5.77 -2.34 -15.11
CA ASN A 119 6.44 -3.58 -15.49
C ASN A 119 7.94 -3.64 -15.13
N LYS A 120 8.55 -2.52 -14.75
CA LYS A 120 9.97 -2.44 -14.34
C LYS A 120 10.15 -2.35 -12.83
N ARG A 121 9.10 -2.01 -12.07
CA ARG A 121 9.15 -1.91 -10.61
C ARG A 121 9.24 -3.30 -9.99
N LYS A 122 10.16 -3.47 -9.05
CA LYS A 122 10.28 -4.72 -8.29
C LYS A 122 9.00 -5.01 -7.53
N VAL A 123 8.58 -6.26 -7.54
CA VAL A 123 7.40 -6.73 -6.82
C VAL A 123 7.81 -7.47 -5.55
N SER A 124 7.04 -7.29 -4.50
CA SER A 124 7.28 -7.89 -3.19
C SER A 124 6.69 -9.30 -3.10
N ALA A 125 5.64 -9.57 -3.86
CA ALA A 125 4.94 -10.86 -3.82
C ALA A 125 5.79 -12.06 -4.23
N VAL A 126 6.88 -11.88 -4.98
CA VAL A 126 7.82 -12.97 -5.32
C VAL A 126 9.03 -13.04 -4.39
N ARG A 127 9.12 -12.18 -3.37
CA ARG A 127 10.19 -12.16 -2.34
C ARG A 127 11.63 -12.05 -2.87
N SER A 128 11.89 -12.43 -4.12
CA SER A 128 13.21 -12.38 -4.77
C SER A 128 13.56 -11.01 -5.37
N GLY A 129 12.62 -10.05 -5.33
CA GLY A 129 12.83 -8.71 -5.91
C GLY A 129 12.93 -8.70 -7.44
N LEU A 130 12.37 -9.71 -8.12
CA LEU A 130 12.27 -9.76 -9.57
C LEU A 130 11.31 -8.69 -10.10
N LYS A 131 11.52 -8.29 -11.35
CA LYS A 131 10.58 -7.42 -12.07
C LYS A 131 9.40 -8.25 -12.58
N PRO A 132 8.21 -7.67 -12.77
CA PRO A 132 7.04 -8.40 -13.27
C PRO A 132 7.29 -9.19 -14.56
N MET A 133 8.10 -8.64 -15.48
CA MET A 133 8.42 -9.29 -16.76
C MET A 133 9.36 -10.50 -16.63
N ASP A 134 10.07 -10.62 -15.51
CA ASP A 134 11.01 -11.73 -15.26
C ASP A 134 10.34 -12.86 -14.46
N ILE A 135 9.06 -12.69 -14.09
CA ILE A 135 8.30 -13.67 -13.31
C ILE A 135 7.51 -14.56 -14.26
N PRO A 136 7.69 -15.90 -14.22
CA PRO A 136 6.96 -16.84 -15.09
C PRO A 136 5.51 -17.08 -14.61
N GLN A 137 4.87 -16.06 -14.08
CA GLN A 137 3.50 -16.07 -13.54
C GLN A 137 2.80 -14.75 -13.83
N SER A 138 1.47 -14.79 -13.92
CA SER A 138 0.70 -13.57 -14.09
C SER A 138 0.74 -12.74 -12.82
N MET A 139 1.35 -11.56 -12.91
CA MET A 139 1.48 -10.58 -11.85
C MET A 139 0.77 -9.28 -12.21
N GLN A 140 0.05 -8.70 -11.26
CA GLN A 140 -0.57 -7.39 -11.43
C GLN A 140 -0.37 -6.57 -10.17
N THR A 141 -0.06 -5.29 -10.35
CA THR A 141 0.10 -4.32 -9.25
C THR A 141 -0.89 -3.18 -9.47
N ILE A 142 -1.57 -2.78 -8.40
CA ILE A 142 -2.41 -1.59 -8.33
C ILE A 142 -1.72 -0.64 -7.35
N ASP A 143 -1.19 0.46 -7.86
CA ASP A 143 -0.41 1.43 -7.09
C ASP A 143 -1.30 2.39 -6.31
N ASN A 144 -0.76 3.03 -5.27
CA ASN A 144 -1.42 4.06 -4.47
C ASN A 144 -2.02 5.18 -5.32
N GLU A 145 -1.37 5.58 -6.42
CA GLU A 145 -1.88 6.60 -7.33
C GLU A 145 -3.30 6.26 -7.84
N VAL A 146 -3.54 4.99 -8.21
CA VAL A 146 -4.87 4.53 -8.65
C VAL A 146 -5.88 4.55 -7.48
N ILE A 147 -5.44 4.12 -6.29
CA ILE A 147 -6.28 4.10 -5.08
C ILE A 147 -6.77 5.52 -4.76
N VAL A 148 -5.86 6.49 -4.78
CA VAL A 148 -6.14 7.90 -4.49
C VAL A 148 -7.00 8.54 -5.58
N GLN A 149 -6.67 8.35 -6.87
CA GLN A 149 -7.42 8.91 -8.00
C GLN A 149 -8.86 8.40 -8.06
N GLN A 150 -9.08 7.15 -7.68
CA GLN A 150 -10.43 6.57 -7.60
C GLN A 150 -11.14 6.87 -6.28
N GLN A 151 -10.47 7.53 -5.34
CA GLN A 151 -10.98 7.79 -3.99
C GLN A 151 -11.49 6.51 -3.30
N ALA A 152 -10.81 5.40 -3.51
CA ALA A 152 -11.22 4.10 -3.00
C ALA A 152 -11.20 4.08 -1.46
N ILE A 153 -12.32 3.65 -0.87
CA ILE A 153 -12.53 3.58 0.59
C ILE A 153 -12.40 2.14 1.07
N ARG A 154 -12.69 1.18 0.18
CA ARG A 154 -12.71 -0.26 0.48
C ARG A 154 -11.77 -1.01 -0.44
N LEU A 155 -11.24 -2.14 0.06
CA LEU A 155 -10.38 -2.99 -0.75
C LEU A 155 -11.12 -3.55 -1.98
N SER A 156 -12.43 -3.81 -1.86
CA SER A 156 -13.29 -4.22 -2.98
C SER A 156 -13.28 -3.22 -4.15
N GLU A 157 -13.15 -1.93 -3.87
CA GLU A 157 -13.06 -0.88 -4.90
C GLU A 157 -11.71 -0.91 -5.60
N VAL A 158 -10.63 -1.10 -4.84
CA VAL A 158 -9.26 -1.26 -5.40
C VAL A 158 -9.19 -2.49 -6.31
N ILE A 159 -9.77 -3.60 -5.88
CA ILE A 159 -9.74 -4.90 -6.57
C ILE A 159 -10.47 -4.89 -7.90
N LYS A 160 -11.44 -4.00 -8.12
CA LYS A 160 -12.08 -3.83 -9.44
C LYS A 160 -11.08 -3.56 -10.58
N ASN A 161 -9.88 -3.07 -10.25
CA ASN A 161 -8.79 -2.86 -11.20
C ASN A 161 -7.99 -4.14 -11.50
N ALA A 162 -8.26 -5.25 -10.78
CA ALA A 162 -7.53 -6.50 -10.95
C ALA A 162 -8.23 -7.42 -11.93
N ASN A 163 -7.59 -7.73 -13.06
CA ASN A 163 -8.14 -8.62 -14.09
C ASN A 163 -8.37 -10.03 -13.52
N GLY A 164 -9.58 -10.57 -13.72
CA GLY A 164 -9.93 -11.93 -13.30
C GLY A 164 -9.98 -12.14 -11.79
N VAL A 165 -10.13 -11.04 -11.03
CA VAL A 165 -10.46 -11.04 -9.60
C VAL A 165 -11.79 -10.34 -9.43
N TYR A 166 -12.67 -10.87 -8.60
CA TYR A 166 -13.97 -10.28 -8.36
C TYR A 166 -14.38 -10.39 -6.89
N VAL A 167 -15.25 -9.48 -6.49
CA VAL A 167 -15.82 -9.47 -5.13
C VAL A 167 -16.89 -10.56 -5.06
N GLY A 168 -16.75 -11.48 -4.12
CA GLY A 168 -17.70 -12.57 -3.89
C GLY A 168 -18.88 -12.11 -3.05
N SER A 169 -18.63 -11.73 -1.82
CA SER A 169 -19.67 -11.24 -0.92
C SER A 169 -19.10 -10.32 0.17
N ALA A 170 -19.92 -9.39 0.63
CA ALA A 170 -19.69 -8.67 1.88
C ALA A 170 -20.48 -9.36 2.98
N ARG A 171 -19.79 -10.07 3.88
CA ARG A 171 -20.48 -10.87 4.92
C ARG A 171 -20.96 -9.98 6.06
N GLY A 172 -22.24 -9.59 6.03
CA GLY A 172 -22.86 -8.82 7.10
C GLY A 172 -22.19 -7.48 7.42
N GLY A 173 -21.42 -6.91 6.49
CA GLY A 173 -20.61 -5.71 6.73
C GLY A 173 -19.28 -5.95 7.46
N ALA A 174 -19.01 -7.16 7.93
CA ALA A 174 -17.81 -7.48 8.72
C ALA A 174 -16.55 -7.68 7.88
N GLN A 175 -16.68 -8.30 6.72
CA GLN A 175 -15.55 -8.64 5.84
C GLN A 175 -15.97 -8.63 4.37
N GLU A 176 -14.97 -8.48 3.50
CA GLU A 176 -15.10 -8.66 2.07
C GLU A 176 -14.44 -9.97 1.65
N SER A 177 -15.06 -10.71 0.73
CA SER A 177 -14.45 -11.89 0.11
C SER A 177 -14.11 -11.64 -1.35
N PHE A 178 -12.98 -12.20 -1.78
CA PHE A 178 -12.46 -12.03 -3.13
C PHE A 178 -12.24 -13.39 -3.77
N TRP A 179 -12.55 -13.48 -5.04
CA TRP A 179 -12.44 -14.70 -5.80
C TRP A 179 -11.55 -14.50 -7.02
N SER A 180 -10.74 -15.49 -7.32
CA SER A 180 -9.92 -15.52 -8.53
C SER A 180 -9.89 -16.94 -9.08
N ARG A 181 -10.11 -17.09 -10.38
CA ARG A 181 -10.10 -18.41 -11.07
C ARG A 181 -11.01 -19.44 -10.40
N GLY A 182 -12.13 -19.03 -9.82
CA GLY A 182 -13.07 -19.90 -9.14
C GLY A 182 -12.72 -20.23 -7.68
N TYR A 183 -11.61 -19.73 -7.14
CA TYR A 183 -11.18 -19.97 -5.76
C TYR A 183 -11.39 -18.74 -4.87
N ASP A 184 -11.86 -18.97 -3.63
CA ASP A 184 -11.94 -17.95 -2.60
C ASP A 184 -10.53 -17.59 -2.11
N MET A 185 -10.17 -16.31 -2.19
CA MET A 185 -8.87 -15.78 -1.76
C MET A 185 -8.90 -15.24 -0.33
N SER A 186 -10.06 -15.21 0.32
CA SER A 186 -10.22 -14.51 1.61
C SER A 186 -9.74 -15.30 2.82
N ALA A 187 -9.52 -16.62 2.73
CA ALA A 187 -9.12 -17.42 3.90
C ALA A 187 -7.59 -17.44 4.12
N ASN A 188 -6.85 -18.00 3.17
CA ASN A 188 -5.41 -18.23 3.30
C ASN A 188 -4.57 -17.51 2.25
N ASN A 189 -5.20 -16.74 1.36
CA ASN A 189 -4.55 -16.16 0.19
C ASN A 189 -4.35 -14.65 0.33
N MET A 190 -4.68 -14.07 1.49
CA MET A 190 -4.44 -12.64 1.76
C MET A 190 -3.21 -12.48 2.64
N PHE A 191 -2.32 -11.59 2.21
CA PHE A 191 -1.05 -11.27 2.87
C PHE A 191 -0.92 -9.77 3.05
N LYS A 192 -0.18 -9.37 4.08
CA LYS A 192 0.21 -7.98 4.33
C LYS A 192 1.72 -7.94 4.54
N ASN A 193 2.42 -7.17 3.70
CA ASN A 193 3.88 -7.10 3.70
C ASN A 193 4.57 -8.49 3.64
N GLY A 194 3.95 -9.45 2.93
CA GLY A 194 4.46 -10.81 2.76
C GLY A 194 4.10 -11.81 3.85
N PHE A 195 3.41 -11.40 4.91
CA PHE A 195 2.90 -12.29 5.96
C PHE A 195 1.40 -12.54 5.81
N ARG A 196 0.94 -13.72 6.23
CA ARG A 196 -0.49 -14.04 6.20
C ARG A 196 -1.26 -13.01 7.03
N TYR A 197 -2.36 -12.54 6.47
CA TYR A 197 -3.24 -11.56 7.08
C TYR A 197 -4.64 -12.17 7.26
N ASN A 198 -5.19 -12.10 8.48
CA ASN A 198 -6.55 -12.57 8.70
C ASN A 198 -7.55 -11.68 7.96
N SER A 199 -8.27 -12.28 7.01
CA SER A 199 -9.22 -11.60 6.13
C SER A 199 -10.61 -11.41 6.76
N GLY A 200 -10.78 -11.73 8.03
CA GLY A 200 -12.04 -11.54 8.76
C GLY A 200 -12.37 -10.06 9.06
N SER A 201 -11.49 -9.14 8.67
CA SER A 201 -11.70 -7.70 8.73
C SER A 201 -11.65 -7.07 7.33
N ILE A 202 -12.12 -5.84 7.21
CA ILE A 202 -11.96 -5.02 6.00
C ILE A 202 -10.69 -4.19 6.17
N PRO A 203 -9.60 -4.46 5.40
CA PRO A 203 -8.36 -3.71 5.52
C PRO A 203 -8.53 -2.22 5.24
N GLU A 204 -7.77 -1.38 5.95
CA GLU A 204 -7.71 0.05 5.67
C GLU A 204 -6.85 0.31 4.42
N VAL A 205 -7.40 1.07 3.46
CA VAL A 205 -6.73 1.32 2.18
C VAL A 205 -5.84 2.57 2.16
N SER A 206 -6.06 3.53 3.07
CA SER A 206 -5.29 4.78 3.13
C SER A 206 -3.80 4.57 3.41
N SER A 207 -3.47 3.48 4.11
CA SER A 207 -2.08 3.09 4.42
C SER A 207 -1.39 2.28 3.32
N LEU A 208 -2.10 1.92 2.24
CA LEU A 208 -1.54 1.06 1.20
C LEU A 208 -0.70 1.86 0.20
N GLU A 209 0.51 1.40 -0.06
CA GLU A 209 1.37 1.85 -1.16
C GLU A 209 0.97 1.18 -2.46
N LYS A 210 0.62 -0.11 -2.40
CA LYS A 210 0.17 -0.90 -3.54
C LYS A 210 -0.52 -2.18 -3.10
N VAL A 211 -1.28 -2.75 -4.01
CA VAL A 211 -1.89 -4.08 -3.89
C VAL A 211 -1.32 -4.94 -5.01
N GLU A 212 -0.73 -6.06 -4.66
CA GLU A 212 -0.11 -6.99 -5.59
C GLU A 212 -0.92 -8.28 -5.69
N PHE A 213 -1.16 -8.72 -6.93
CA PHE A 213 -1.80 -10.00 -7.25
C PHE A 213 -0.80 -10.91 -7.94
N LEU A 214 -0.47 -12.03 -7.34
CA LEU A 214 0.29 -13.09 -7.96
C LEU A 214 -0.65 -14.27 -8.25
N LYS A 215 -0.92 -14.53 -9.51
CA LYS A 215 -1.89 -15.55 -9.95
C LYS A 215 -1.17 -16.83 -10.37
N GLY A 216 -1.70 -17.97 -9.96
CA GLY A 216 -1.15 -19.27 -10.30
C GLY A 216 -0.49 -19.99 -9.14
N GLY A 217 0.56 -20.76 -9.40
CA GLY A 217 1.22 -21.63 -8.43
C GLY A 217 2.04 -20.88 -7.37
N SER A 218 1.37 -20.09 -6.52
CA SER A 218 2.01 -19.31 -5.44
C SER A 218 2.49 -20.16 -4.26
N ALA A 219 2.10 -21.45 -4.23
CA ALA A 219 2.40 -22.35 -3.11
C ALA A 219 3.90 -22.52 -2.84
N LEU A 220 4.75 -22.38 -3.85
CA LEU A 220 6.22 -22.45 -3.68
C LEU A 220 6.74 -21.44 -2.65
N LEU A 221 6.17 -20.23 -2.63
CA LEU A 221 6.64 -19.14 -1.77
C LEU A 221 5.70 -18.87 -0.56
N TYR A 222 4.48 -19.32 -0.63
CA TYR A 222 3.42 -18.97 0.33
C TYR A 222 2.77 -20.18 1.01
N GLY A 223 3.24 -21.40 0.70
CA GLY A 223 2.76 -22.63 1.32
C GLY A 223 1.33 -22.97 0.93
N ASN A 224 0.49 -23.29 1.92
CA ASN A 224 -0.89 -23.75 1.69
C ASN A 224 -1.83 -22.60 1.29
N VAL A 225 -1.81 -22.24 0.02
CA VAL A 225 -2.70 -21.25 -0.60
C VAL A 225 -3.54 -21.88 -1.72
N ALA A 226 -4.75 -21.38 -1.91
CA ALA A 226 -5.61 -21.83 -3.02
C ALA A 226 -5.01 -21.45 -4.39
N PRO A 227 -5.23 -22.26 -5.43
CA PRO A 227 -4.63 -22.02 -6.76
C PRO A 227 -5.08 -20.74 -7.47
N GLY A 228 -6.05 -20.03 -6.95
CA GLY A 228 -6.50 -18.73 -7.44
C GLY A 228 -5.40 -17.66 -7.49
N GLY A 229 -4.37 -17.83 -6.66
CA GLY A 229 -3.28 -16.86 -6.47
C GLY A 229 -3.31 -16.21 -5.11
N ILE A 230 -2.46 -15.21 -4.88
CA ILE A 230 -2.41 -14.46 -3.63
C ILE A 230 -2.68 -12.98 -3.86
N LEU A 231 -3.20 -12.35 -2.81
CA LEU A 231 -3.36 -10.92 -2.65
C LEU A 231 -2.40 -10.42 -1.57
N ASN A 232 -1.46 -9.56 -1.94
CA ASN A 232 -0.47 -9.01 -1.00
C ASN A 232 -0.66 -7.50 -0.87
N LEU A 233 -1.03 -7.05 0.33
CA LEU A 233 -1.22 -5.66 0.69
C LEU A 233 0.12 -5.08 1.15
N ILE A 234 0.65 -4.11 0.42
CA ILE A 234 1.91 -3.45 0.77
C ILE A 234 1.60 -2.09 1.39
N THR A 235 2.03 -1.88 2.62
CA THR A 235 1.85 -0.60 3.32
C THR A 235 2.91 0.41 2.92
N LYS A 236 2.56 1.69 3.01
CA LYS A 236 3.46 2.81 2.79
C LYS A 236 4.65 2.75 3.75
N THR A 237 5.85 3.00 3.25
CA THR A 237 7.08 2.97 4.04
C THR A 237 7.57 4.39 4.40
N PRO A 238 8.36 4.55 5.49
CA PRO A 238 9.01 5.81 5.83
C PRO A 238 9.93 6.34 4.73
N SER A 239 10.10 7.66 4.69
CA SER A 239 10.97 8.35 3.73
C SER A 239 11.89 9.33 4.46
N PHE A 240 13.14 9.45 3.98
CA PHE A 240 14.07 10.49 4.45
C PHE A 240 13.81 11.88 3.81
N LYS A 241 12.83 11.98 2.91
CA LYS A 241 12.30 13.27 2.44
C LYS A 241 11.09 13.63 3.29
N LYS A 242 11.03 14.87 3.79
CA LYS A 242 9.86 15.38 4.51
C LYS A 242 8.69 15.52 3.57
N GLY A 243 7.53 15.09 4.03
CA GLY A 243 6.29 15.23 3.28
C GLY A 243 5.10 14.78 4.10
N GLY A 244 3.92 14.90 3.52
CA GLY A 244 2.69 14.45 4.14
C GLY A 244 1.47 14.96 3.42
N GLU A 245 0.34 14.41 3.82
CA GLU A 245 -0.97 14.73 3.30
C GLU A 245 -1.97 14.72 4.45
N ILE A 246 -2.89 15.67 4.43
CA ILE A 246 -4.09 15.66 5.26
C ILE A 246 -5.25 15.66 4.29
N ALA A 247 -6.11 14.68 4.38
CA ALA A 247 -7.24 14.52 3.49
C ALA A 247 -8.55 14.37 4.27
N MET A 248 -9.66 14.79 3.65
CA MET A 248 -11.00 14.64 4.14
C MET A 248 -11.89 14.13 3.02
N GLN A 249 -12.46 12.95 3.20
CA GLN A 249 -13.49 12.42 2.32
C GLN A 249 -14.86 12.58 2.99
N THR A 250 -15.84 13.05 2.23
CA THR A 250 -17.22 13.21 2.69
C THR A 250 -18.19 12.67 1.63
N GLY A 251 -19.36 12.25 2.04
CA GLY A 251 -20.33 11.68 1.13
C GLY A 251 -21.72 11.57 1.73
N SER A 252 -22.62 10.92 1.01
CA SER A 252 -23.99 10.64 1.47
C SER A 252 -23.98 9.74 2.70
N TYR A 253 -25.07 9.70 3.44
CA TYR A 253 -25.26 8.87 4.63
C TYR A 253 -24.27 9.19 5.75
N ALA A 254 -24.17 10.47 6.09
CA ALA A 254 -23.28 10.98 7.13
C ALA A 254 -21.84 10.45 7.03
N PHE A 255 -21.39 10.09 5.81
CA PHE A 255 -20.03 9.62 5.59
C PHE A 255 -19.04 10.76 5.73
N TYR A 256 -18.07 10.60 6.62
CA TYR A 256 -16.88 11.42 6.67
C TYR A 256 -15.67 10.61 7.11
N LYS A 257 -14.54 10.87 6.47
CA LYS A 257 -13.29 10.14 6.72
C LYS A 257 -12.09 11.09 6.64
N PRO A 258 -11.71 11.75 7.75
CA PRO A 258 -10.42 12.42 7.85
C PRO A 258 -9.29 11.40 7.86
N SER A 259 -8.18 11.75 7.22
CA SER A 259 -6.95 10.95 7.22
C SER A 259 -5.71 11.84 7.21
N ILE A 260 -4.64 11.32 7.80
CA ILE A 260 -3.32 11.93 7.78
C ILE A 260 -2.29 10.91 7.31
N ASP A 261 -1.28 11.39 6.60
CA ASP A 261 -0.12 10.61 6.17
C ASP A 261 1.11 11.53 6.28
N LEU A 262 1.88 11.40 7.36
CA LEU A 262 3.02 12.26 7.66
C LEU A 262 4.28 11.43 7.68
N TYR A 263 5.34 11.92 7.02
CA TYR A 263 6.60 11.21 6.95
C TYR A 263 7.79 12.16 6.86
N GLY A 264 8.94 11.67 7.30
CA GLY A 264 10.19 12.42 7.20
C GLY A 264 11.32 11.82 8.04
N PRO A 265 12.52 12.41 7.95
CA PRO A 265 13.62 12.03 8.82
C PRO A 265 13.44 12.59 10.23
N LEU A 266 13.69 11.76 11.23
CA LEU A 266 13.98 12.22 12.61
C LEU A 266 15.43 12.67 12.70
N ASN A 267 16.32 11.96 12.03
CA ASN A 267 17.73 12.31 11.85
C ASN A 267 18.27 11.60 10.59
N LYS A 268 19.59 11.64 10.34
CA LYS A 268 20.23 11.03 9.18
C LYS A 268 20.14 9.49 9.14
N TRP A 269 19.78 8.85 10.27
CA TRP A 269 19.74 7.40 10.40
C TRP A 269 18.30 6.87 10.56
N ILE A 270 17.37 7.70 10.99
CA ILE A 270 16.00 7.29 11.32
C ILE A 270 15.01 8.14 10.54
N ALA A 271 14.10 7.48 9.84
CA ALA A 271 12.92 8.09 9.25
C ALA A 271 11.65 7.46 9.81
N TYR A 272 10.57 8.23 9.85
CA TYR A 272 9.26 7.79 10.31
C TYR A 272 8.19 8.00 9.24
N ARG A 273 7.11 7.26 9.36
CA ARG A 273 5.82 7.54 8.72
C ARG A 273 4.70 7.20 9.68
N LEU A 274 3.72 8.06 9.73
CA LEU A 274 2.48 7.88 10.46
C LEU A 274 1.32 8.05 9.50
N ASN A 275 0.56 6.99 9.29
CA ASN A 275 -0.73 7.05 8.62
C ASN A 275 -1.83 6.80 9.66
N ALA A 276 -2.87 7.63 9.67
CA ALA A 276 -4.03 7.42 10.54
C ALA A 276 -5.29 7.88 9.83
N SER A 277 -6.40 7.23 10.14
CA SER A 277 -7.73 7.61 9.65
C SER A 277 -8.81 7.32 10.68
N TYR A 278 -9.84 8.11 10.61
CA TYR A 278 -11.11 7.88 11.30
C TYR A 278 -12.20 7.82 10.24
N GLU A 279 -13.17 6.95 10.41
CA GLU A 279 -14.33 6.86 9.53
C GLU A 279 -15.58 6.77 10.37
N ASN A 280 -16.56 7.62 10.05
CA ASN A 280 -17.94 7.47 10.49
C ASN A 280 -18.83 7.47 9.27
N SER A 281 -19.73 6.51 9.21
CA SER A 281 -20.67 6.38 8.09
C SER A 281 -21.96 5.69 8.53
N GLU A 282 -23.03 6.12 7.91
CA GLU A 282 -24.30 5.41 7.87
C GLU A 282 -24.42 4.68 6.53
N SER A 283 -25.56 4.08 6.25
CA SER A 283 -25.85 3.36 5.02
C SER A 283 -27.15 3.87 4.40
N PHE A 284 -27.38 3.50 3.14
CA PHE A 284 -28.73 3.63 2.55
C PHE A 284 -29.77 2.73 3.22
N ARG A 285 -29.31 1.76 4.05
CA ARG A 285 -30.18 0.96 4.91
C ARG A 285 -30.32 1.63 6.26
N ASP A 286 -31.54 1.66 6.74
CA ASP A 286 -31.86 2.21 8.06
C ASP A 286 -31.05 1.45 9.13
N VAL A 287 -30.64 2.13 10.21
CA VAL A 287 -29.92 1.57 11.36
C VAL A 287 -28.46 1.19 11.08
N VAL A 288 -28.10 0.84 9.86
CA VAL A 288 -26.76 0.36 9.53
C VAL A 288 -25.75 1.49 9.57
N LYS A 289 -24.75 1.35 10.44
CA LYS A 289 -23.70 2.33 10.66
C LYS A 289 -22.34 1.68 10.88
N ARG A 290 -21.29 2.48 10.71
CA ARG A 290 -19.89 2.08 10.97
C ARG A 290 -19.11 3.23 11.58
N GLU A 291 -18.28 2.89 12.54
CA GLU A 291 -17.27 3.78 13.12
C GLU A 291 -15.94 3.04 13.19
N ARG A 292 -14.89 3.61 12.57
CA ARG A 292 -13.59 2.96 12.46
C ARG A 292 -12.46 3.92 12.83
N TYR A 293 -11.54 3.43 13.63
CA TYR A 293 -10.27 4.07 13.96
C TYR A 293 -9.14 3.22 13.41
N TYR A 294 -8.18 3.87 12.77
CA TYR A 294 -6.99 3.22 12.23
C TYR A 294 -5.75 4.05 12.46
N ILE A 295 -4.64 3.41 12.83
CA ILE A 295 -3.32 4.03 12.94
C ILE A 295 -2.25 3.04 12.48
N ASN A 296 -1.28 3.52 11.67
CA ASN A 296 -0.17 2.73 11.14
C ASN A 296 1.14 3.53 11.28
N PRO A 297 1.83 3.45 12.42
CA PRO A 297 3.16 3.96 12.59
C PRO A 297 4.20 3.06 11.96
N SER A 298 5.25 3.64 11.38
CA SER A 298 6.39 2.89 10.85
C SER A 298 7.69 3.68 10.96
N PHE A 299 8.82 2.97 11.06
CA PHE A 299 10.15 3.52 11.19
C PHE A 299 11.14 2.76 10.31
N ILE A 300 12.08 3.49 9.70
CA ILE A 300 13.27 2.92 9.09
C ILE A 300 14.48 3.36 9.92
N LEU A 301 15.31 2.40 10.30
CA LEU A 301 16.57 2.60 11.02
C LEU A 301 17.71 2.10 10.14
N ASN A 302 18.55 3.00 9.66
CA ASN A 302 19.79 2.68 8.95
C ASN A 302 20.92 2.52 9.99
N LEU A 303 21.12 1.30 10.52
CA LEU A 303 22.13 1.02 11.54
C LEU A 303 23.56 1.16 10.97
N SER A 304 23.71 0.86 9.69
CA SER A 304 24.95 1.01 8.93
C SER A 304 24.63 1.12 7.43
N PRO A 305 25.61 1.42 6.56
CA PRO A 305 25.42 1.35 5.11
C PRO A 305 24.99 -0.03 4.60
N LYS A 306 25.16 -1.08 5.41
CA LYS A 306 24.86 -2.47 5.06
C LYS A 306 23.65 -3.03 5.76
N THR A 307 23.14 -2.36 6.82
CA THR A 307 22.08 -2.91 7.67
C THR A 307 20.97 -1.90 7.88
N GLN A 308 19.77 -2.27 7.47
CA GLN A 308 18.56 -1.50 7.67
C GLN A 308 17.52 -2.34 8.41
N ILE A 309 16.82 -1.72 9.33
CA ILE A 309 15.64 -2.29 10.01
C ILE A 309 14.43 -1.43 9.67
N THR A 310 13.34 -2.06 9.25
CA THR A 310 12.03 -1.43 9.11
C THR A 310 11.11 -2.00 10.17
N LEU A 311 10.56 -1.14 11.02
CA LEU A 311 9.55 -1.48 12.01
C LEU A 311 8.23 -0.91 11.54
N GLN A 312 7.19 -1.73 11.54
CA GLN A 312 5.85 -1.33 11.15
C GLN A 312 4.84 -1.87 12.15
N GLY A 313 3.86 -1.05 12.49
CA GLY A 313 2.74 -1.47 13.30
C GLY A 313 1.44 -0.97 12.69
N ASP A 314 0.32 -1.60 13.01
CA ASP A 314 -1.00 -1.05 12.79
C ASP A 314 -1.96 -1.49 13.88
N PHE A 315 -2.94 -0.64 14.09
CA PHE A 315 -4.07 -0.92 14.95
C PHE A 315 -5.34 -0.41 14.28
N MET A 316 -6.37 -1.23 14.30
CA MET A 316 -7.72 -0.90 13.82
C MET A 316 -8.74 -1.32 14.86
N ASN A 317 -9.70 -0.45 15.12
CA ASN A 317 -10.94 -0.77 15.83
C ASN A 317 -12.12 -0.35 14.96
N ASP A 318 -12.94 -1.32 14.58
CA ASP A 318 -14.05 -1.16 13.62
C ASP A 318 -15.35 -1.61 14.29
N ASN A 319 -16.22 -0.65 14.61
CA ASN A 319 -17.57 -0.89 15.09
C ASN A 319 -18.54 -0.85 13.90
N TRP A 320 -19.39 -1.85 13.76
CA TRP A 320 -20.28 -1.97 12.61
C TRP A 320 -21.60 -2.62 12.98
N THR A 321 -22.66 -2.32 12.23
CA THR A 321 -23.95 -2.97 12.38
C THR A 321 -24.00 -4.18 11.44
N PRO A 322 -24.26 -5.42 11.93
CA PRO A 322 -24.47 -6.59 11.08
C PRO A 322 -25.67 -6.38 10.14
N ASP A 323 -25.41 -6.47 8.82
CA ASP A 323 -26.41 -6.34 7.78
C ASP A 323 -26.26 -7.46 6.74
N PHE A 324 -27.21 -8.35 6.67
CA PHE A 324 -27.19 -9.50 5.76
C PHE A 324 -27.90 -9.23 4.43
N GLY A 325 -28.34 -8.01 4.20
CA GLY A 325 -28.83 -7.57 2.90
C GLY A 325 -30.27 -7.93 2.61
N THR A 326 -30.55 -8.35 1.36
CA THR A 326 -31.89 -8.61 0.85
C THR A 326 -32.38 -10.03 1.14
N ILE A 327 -33.62 -10.27 0.82
CA ILE A 327 -34.37 -11.49 1.12
C ILE A 327 -34.67 -12.25 -0.15
N ILE A 328 -34.46 -13.57 -0.10
CA ILE A 328 -34.95 -14.53 -1.09
C ILE A 328 -36.03 -15.37 -0.43
N ILE A 329 -37.21 -15.44 -1.02
CA ILE A 329 -38.32 -16.30 -0.57
C ILE A 329 -38.55 -17.36 -1.67
N GLY A 330 -38.27 -18.60 -1.34
CA GLY A 330 -38.23 -19.66 -2.34
C GLY A 330 -37.16 -19.40 -3.40
N LYS A 331 -37.57 -19.13 -4.65
CA LYS A 331 -36.67 -18.80 -5.79
C LYS A 331 -36.80 -17.35 -6.28
N GLN A 332 -37.53 -16.51 -5.56
CA GLN A 332 -37.81 -15.12 -5.96
C GLN A 332 -37.12 -14.13 -5.06
N ILE A 333 -36.54 -13.10 -5.66
CA ILE A 333 -36.03 -11.91 -4.96
C ILE A 333 -37.19 -10.91 -4.94
N PHE A 334 -37.56 -10.46 -3.76
CA PHE A 334 -38.65 -9.49 -3.57
C PHE A 334 -38.10 -8.08 -3.41
N ASP A 335 -38.73 -7.10 -4.01
CA ASP A 335 -38.47 -5.69 -3.73
C ASP A 335 -39.25 -5.29 -2.46
N LEU A 336 -38.54 -5.29 -1.35
CA LEU A 336 -39.07 -4.95 -0.03
C LEU A 336 -38.68 -3.53 0.43
N GLY A 337 -38.17 -2.70 -0.50
CA GLY A 337 -37.59 -1.40 -0.20
C GLY A 337 -36.10 -1.53 0.14
N ARG A 338 -35.25 -0.78 -0.61
CA ARG A 338 -33.80 -0.91 -0.48
C ARG A 338 -33.26 -0.43 0.86
N ASN A 339 -34.00 0.43 1.57
CA ASN A 339 -33.61 0.98 2.87
C ASN A 339 -33.98 0.09 4.06
N ASN A 340 -34.83 -0.94 3.88
CA ASN A 340 -35.29 -1.75 4.99
C ASN A 340 -34.16 -2.55 5.64
N TYR A 341 -34.07 -2.46 6.97
CA TYR A 341 -33.20 -3.25 7.82
C TYR A 341 -34.02 -4.26 8.62
N TYR A 342 -33.73 -5.54 8.44
CA TYR A 342 -34.47 -6.64 9.08
C TYR A 342 -33.77 -7.23 10.29
N GLY A 343 -32.60 -6.72 10.67
CA GLY A 343 -31.89 -7.09 11.89
C GLY A 343 -32.56 -6.53 13.16
N ALA A 344 -32.10 -6.95 14.33
CA ALA A 344 -32.51 -6.34 15.59
C ALA A 344 -31.77 -5.01 15.81
N LEU A 345 -32.48 -3.99 16.41
CA LEU A 345 -31.91 -2.64 16.62
C LEU A 345 -30.68 -2.63 17.53
N TRP A 346 -30.53 -3.61 18.42
CA TRP A 346 -29.38 -3.79 19.29
C TRP A 346 -28.21 -4.55 18.62
N SER A 347 -28.40 -5.05 17.39
CA SER A 347 -27.34 -5.78 16.70
C SER A 347 -26.07 -4.92 16.56
N ASN A 348 -24.95 -5.51 16.93
CA ASN A 348 -23.66 -4.85 16.88
C ASN A 348 -22.54 -5.83 16.52
N GLY A 349 -21.47 -5.28 15.96
CA GLY A 349 -20.23 -5.98 15.70
C GLY A 349 -19.04 -5.08 16.01
N ASN A 350 -17.98 -5.67 16.52
CA ASN A 350 -16.69 -5.02 16.72
C ASN A 350 -15.59 -5.92 16.19
N THR A 351 -14.66 -5.33 15.46
CA THR A 351 -13.44 -6.01 14.98
C THR A 351 -12.23 -5.19 15.37
N LYS A 352 -11.32 -5.79 16.12
CA LYS A 352 -10.03 -5.22 16.47
C LYS A 352 -8.93 -6.00 15.78
N THR A 353 -8.02 -5.30 15.14
CA THR A 353 -6.78 -5.90 14.64
C THR A 353 -5.60 -5.08 15.11
N ALA A 354 -4.54 -5.77 15.49
CA ALA A 354 -3.26 -5.16 15.78
C ALA A 354 -2.16 -5.99 15.12
N SER A 355 -1.19 -5.35 14.50
CA SER A 355 -0.02 -6.04 13.99
C SER A 355 1.25 -5.25 14.26
N VAL A 356 2.35 -5.97 14.38
CA VAL A 356 3.69 -5.42 14.41
C VAL A 356 4.60 -6.30 13.57
N SER A 357 5.50 -5.68 12.81
CA SER A 357 6.50 -6.40 12.04
C SER A 357 7.87 -5.70 12.10
N ALA A 358 8.92 -6.51 12.03
CA ALA A 358 10.30 -6.09 11.93
C ALA A 358 10.93 -6.75 10.71
N LEU A 359 11.46 -5.94 9.79
CA LEU A 359 12.14 -6.39 8.58
C LEU A 359 13.59 -5.96 8.68
N VAL A 360 14.50 -6.91 8.78
CA VAL A 360 15.94 -6.68 8.86
C VAL A 360 16.57 -7.08 7.54
N ASN A 361 17.19 -6.11 6.87
CA ASN A 361 17.92 -6.32 5.64
C ASN A 361 19.41 -6.10 5.90
N HIS A 362 20.25 -7.10 5.57
CA HIS A 362 21.68 -7.00 5.70
C HIS A 362 22.39 -7.38 4.40
N SER A 363 23.24 -6.49 3.87
CA SER A 363 24.11 -6.77 2.73
C SER A 363 25.52 -7.14 3.22
N PHE A 364 25.90 -8.41 3.09
CA PHE A 364 27.28 -8.83 3.37
C PHE A 364 28.26 -8.14 2.41
N ASN A 365 27.87 -8.11 1.14
CA ASN A 365 28.62 -7.48 0.03
C ASN A 365 27.65 -7.15 -1.13
N LYS A 366 28.20 -6.75 -2.29
CA LYS A 366 27.43 -6.42 -3.50
C LYS A 366 26.58 -7.58 -4.04
N ASN A 367 26.95 -8.80 -3.73
CA ASN A 367 26.39 -10.02 -4.32
C ASN A 367 25.48 -10.79 -3.36
N TRP A 368 25.58 -10.58 -2.05
CA TRP A 368 24.86 -11.38 -1.06
C TRP A 368 24.09 -10.54 -0.07
N LYS A 369 22.80 -10.82 0.09
CA LYS A 369 21.89 -10.16 1.01
C LYS A 369 21.14 -11.19 1.85
N LEU A 370 21.04 -10.91 3.14
CA LEU A 370 20.22 -11.65 4.10
C LEU A 370 19.01 -10.78 4.47
N ASN A 371 17.83 -11.37 4.44
CA ASN A 371 16.62 -10.76 4.96
C ASN A 371 16.10 -11.64 6.11
N PHE A 372 15.82 -11.02 7.24
CA PHE A 372 15.11 -11.63 8.35
C PHE A 372 13.88 -10.79 8.63
N ASN A 373 12.70 -11.41 8.61
CA ASN A 373 11.44 -10.74 8.80
C ASN A 373 10.64 -11.48 9.86
N SER A 374 10.09 -10.73 10.80
CA SER A 374 9.22 -11.23 11.86
C SER A 374 7.93 -10.42 11.86
N SER A 375 6.80 -11.07 12.08
CA SER A 375 5.49 -10.41 12.18
C SER A 375 4.61 -11.10 13.20
N TYR A 376 3.94 -10.32 14.02
CA TYR A 376 2.88 -10.78 14.90
C TYR A 376 1.60 -10.02 14.59
N GLN A 377 0.49 -10.74 14.49
CA GLN A 377 -0.85 -10.20 14.30
C GLN A 377 -1.79 -10.77 15.37
N ASN A 378 -2.61 -9.87 15.93
CA ASN A 378 -3.78 -10.22 16.73
C ASN A 378 -5.03 -9.77 15.98
N TYR A 379 -6.02 -10.65 15.91
CA TYR A 379 -7.33 -10.42 15.33
C TYR A 379 -8.38 -10.84 16.33
N ASP A 380 -9.26 -9.93 16.72
CA ASP A 380 -10.38 -10.17 17.63
C ASP A 380 -11.67 -9.61 17.01
N ARG A 381 -12.66 -10.47 16.83
CA ARG A 381 -13.97 -10.08 16.33
C ARG A 381 -15.07 -10.66 17.20
N GLU A 382 -15.99 -9.79 17.62
CA GLU A 382 -17.23 -10.16 18.24
C GLU A 382 -18.40 -9.53 17.48
N SER A 383 -19.48 -10.29 17.30
CA SER A 383 -20.74 -9.76 16.74
C SER A 383 -21.93 -10.48 17.35
N LYS A 384 -23.02 -9.72 17.55
CA LYS A 384 -24.29 -10.19 18.08
C LYS A 384 -25.40 -9.64 17.22
N GLY A 385 -26.46 -10.41 17.04
CA GLY A 385 -27.63 -9.95 16.27
C GLY A 385 -28.56 -11.09 15.92
N THR A 386 -29.49 -10.81 15.05
CA THR A 386 -30.26 -11.83 14.36
C THR A 386 -29.42 -12.41 13.22
N GLU A 387 -29.60 -13.70 12.96
CA GLU A 387 -28.90 -14.41 11.90
C GLU A 387 -29.40 -13.98 10.49
N ARG A 388 -28.66 -14.47 9.47
CA ARG A 388 -29.02 -14.24 8.07
C ARG A 388 -30.45 -14.70 7.79
N ILE A 389 -31.18 -13.87 7.04
CA ILE A 389 -32.56 -14.11 6.67
C ILE A 389 -32.67 -15.37 5.79
N GLN A 390 -33.47 -16.31 6.25
CA GLN A 390 -33.79 -17.55 5.53
C GLN A 390 -35.31 -17.81 5.66
N ILE A 391 -36.07 -17.47 4.63
CA ILE A 391 -37.52 -17.63 4.61
C ILE A 391 -37.85 -18.75 3.62
N THR A 392 -38.52 -19.77 4.14
CA THR A 392 -39.01 -20.89 3.32
C THR A 392 -40.48 -20.72 3.00
N ASN A 393 -41.25 -19.99 3.85
CA ASN A 393 -42.66 -19.80 3.69
C ASN A 393 -42.96 -18.62 2.78
N PRO A 394 -43.72 -18.81 1.67
CA PRO A 394 -44.03 -17.75 0.71
C PRO A 394 -44.88 -16.60 1.28
N ASN A 395 -45.51 -16.77 2.44
CA ASN A 395 -46.27 -15.71 3.11
C ASN A 395 -45.41 -14.64 3.78
N GLY A 396 -44.03 -14.81 3.75
CA GLY A 396 -43.10 -13.84 4.29
C GLY A 396 -42.89 -13.92 5.81
N THR A 397 -43.44 -14.91 6.48
CA THR A 397 -43.22 -15.10 7.94
C THR A 397 -41.83 -15.63 8.21
N TRP A 398 -41.11 -14.99 9.12
CA TRP A 398 -39.78 -15.37 9.51
C TRP A 398 -39.57 -15.23 11.03
N SER A 399 -39.23 -16.35 11.67
CA SER A 399 -38.71 -16.35 13.04
C SER A 399 -37.24 -16.01 12.99
N ARG A 400 -36.82 -14.89 13.59
CA ARG A 400 -35.44 -14.37 13.52
C ARG A 400 -34.54 -15.12 14.50
N PRO A 401 -33.65 -16.04 14.05
CA PRO A 401 -32.72 -16.73 14.94
C PRO A 401 -31.72 -15.73 15.53
N LEU A 402 -31.30 -16.00 16.76
CA LEU A 402 -30.26 -15.23 17.43
C LEU A 402 -28.89 -15.85 17.16
N GLY A 403 -27.89 -14.98 16.93
CA GLY A 403 -26.51 -15.37 16.72
C GLY A 403 -25.52 -14.48 17.45
N GLN A 404 -24.49 -15.12 18.02
CA GLN A 404 -23.31 -14.43 18.53
C GLN A 404 -22.08 -15.17 18.07
N ASN A 405 -21.12 -14.42 17.54
CA ASN A 405 -19.81 -14.93 17.12
C ASN A 405 -18.72 -14.20 17.90
N LYS A 406 -17.73 -14.94 18.41
CA LYS A 406 -16.53 -14.38 19.02
C LYS A 406 -15.34 -15.23 18.58
N ASN A 407 -14.47 -14.62 17.80
CA ASN A 407 -13.29 -15.24 17.20
C ASN A 407 -12.07 -14.43 17.53
N LEU A 408 -11.04 -15.11 18.01
CA LEU A 408 -9.70 -14.55 18.21
C LEU A 408 -8.72 -15.36 17.38
N GLU A 409 -7.79 -14.72 16.69
CA GLU A 409 -6.64 -15.38 16.07
C GLU A 409 -5.36 -14.57 16.29
N GLU A 410 -4.33 -15.27 16.75
CA GLU A 410 -2.98 -14.77 16.90
C GLU A 410 -2.08 -15.48 15.89
N ILE A 411 -1.33 -14.70 15.10
CA ILE A 411 -0.47 -15.24 14.05
C ILE A 411 0.94 -14.70 14.25
N LEU A 412 1.88 -15.60 14.46
CA LEU A 412 3.33 -15.31 14.44
C LEU A 412 3.91 -15.81 13.13
N GLY A 413 4.60 -14.98 12.38
CA GLY A 413 5.30 -15.34 11.15
C GLY A 413 6.76 -14.97 11.23
N GLU A 414 7.64 -15.90 10.87
CA GLU A 414 9.08 -15.71 10.82
C GLU A 414 9.60 -16.14 9.45
N GLN A 415 10.49 -15.33 8.87
CA GLN A 415 11.07 -15.60 7.57
C GLN A 415 12.54 -15.25 7.58
N ILE A 416 13.38 -16.14 7.09
CA ILE A 416 14.78 -15.86 6.79
C ILE A 416 15.07 -16.24 5.36
N SER A 417 15.68 -15.33 4.60
CA SER A 417 16.02 -15.60 3.20
C SER A 417 17.38 -15.03 2.83
N LEU A 418 18.09 -15.75 1.98
CA LEU A 418 19.37 -15.38 1.42
C LEU A 418 19.23 -15.21 -0.09
N GLN A 419 19.60 -14.05 -0.57
CA GLN A 419 19.69 -13.74 -2.01
C GLN A 419 21.15 -13.62 -2.41
N GLY A 420 21.53 -14.25 -3.52
CA GLY A 420 22.91 -14.23 -3.96
C GLY A 420 23.08 -14.21 -5.47
N CYS A 421 24.20 -13.65 -5.92
CA CYS A 421 24.66 -13.71 -7.29
C CYS A 421 26.12 -14.18 -7.30
N PHE A 422 26.44 -15.16 -8.14
CA PHE A 422 27.80 -15.62 -8.37
C PHE A 422 27.99 -16.07 -9.82
N THR A 423 29.24 -16.26 -10.24
CA THR A 423 29.54 -16.72 -11.61
C THR A 423 30.38 -17.99 -11.55
N THR A 424 30.10 -18.92 -12.45
CA THR A 424 30.91 -20.10 -12.70
C THR A 424 31.35 -20.05 -14.17
N GLY A 425 32.60 -19.68 -14.39
CA GLY A 425 33.12 -19.41 -15.73
C GLY A 425 32.33 -18.26 -16.40
N LYS A 426 31.64 -18.57 -17.51
CA LYS A 426 30.80 -17.59 -18.24
C LYS A 426 29.35 -17.56 -17.76
N ILE A 427 28.93 -18.44 -16.85
CA ILE A 427 27.54 -18.58 -16.41
C ILE A 427 27.34 -17.72 -15.17
N LYS A 428 26.37 -16.82 -15.22
CA LYS A 428 25.91 -16.01 -14.09
C LYS A 428 24.75 -16.72 -13.40
N HIS A 429 24.89 -16.95 -12.10
CA HIS A 429 23.85 -17.54 -11.26
C HIS A 429 23.20 -16.47 -10.38
N GLN A 430 21.87 -16.54 -10.25
CA GLN A 430 21.12 -15.84 -9.24
C GLN A 430 20.43 -16.88 -8.38
N THR A 431 20.60 -16.80 -7.08
CA THR A 431 20.01 -17.73 -6.12
C THR A 431 19.14 -16.98 -5.12
N PHE A 432 18.05 -17.63 -4.72
CA PHE A 432 17.15 -17.21 -3.67
C PHE A 432 16.76 -18.43 -2.86
N SER A 433 17.10 -18.47 -1.58
CA SER A 433 16.75 -19.57 -0.67
C SER A 433 16.23 -19.01 0.65
N GLY A 434 15.37 -19.75 1.31
CA GLY A 434 14.80 -19.30 2.56
C GLY A 434 14.07 -20.36 3.33
N ILE A 435 13.73 -19.98 4.55
CA ILE A 435 12.94 -20.76 5.51
C ILE A 435 11.85 -19.85 6.06
N ASP A 436 10.62 -20.37 6.11
CA ASP A 436 9.47 -19.71 6.69
C ASP A 436 8.88 -20.55 7.81
N TYR A 437 8.47 -19.89 8.88
CA TYR A 437 7.71 -20.49 9.95
C TYR A 437 6.49 -19.64 10.25
N GLU A 438 5.35 -20.27 10.45
CA GLU A 438 4.12 -19.61 10.89
C GLU A 438 3.47 -20.45 11.99
N ASN A 439 3.12 -19.78 13.08
CA ASN A 439 2.26 -20.31 14.13
C ASN A 439 0.98 -19.48 14.17
N SER A 440 -0.18 -20.14 14.11
CA SER A 440 -1.49 -19.51 14.25
C SER A 440 -2.26 -20.23 15.36
N VAL A 441 -2.76 -19.45 16.32
CA VAL A 441 -3.63 -19.90 17.39
C VAL A 441 -5.00 -19.24 17.22
N ALA A 442 -5.98 -20.01 16.77
CA ALA A 442 -7.34 -19.53 16.55
C ALA A 442 -8.28 -20.04 17.66
N THR A 443 -9.04 -19.14 18.26
CA THR A 443 -10.07 -19.42 19.25
C THR A 443 -11.44 -19.09 18.68
N ALA A 444 -12.33 -20.04 18.66
CA ALA A 444 -13.75 -19.89 18.31
C ALA A 444 -14.64 -20.23 19.51
N ASN A 445 -15.65 -19.38 19.72
CA ASN A 445 -16.62 -19.59 20.79
C ASN A 445 -17.99 -19.92 20.19
N THR A 446 -18.71 -20.84 20.83
CA THR A 446 -20.08 -21.19 20.48
C THR A 446 -21.04 -20.66 21.55
N PHE A 447 -22.06 -19.94 21.10
CA PHE A 447 -23.06 -19.34 21.98
C PHE A 447 -24.44 -19.94 21.72
N VAL A 448 -25.23 -20.09 22.79
CA VAL A 448 -26.61 -20.54 22.75
C VAL A 448 -27.50 -19.51 23.43
N PHE A 449 -28.63 -19.24 22.79
CA PHE A 449 -29.66 -18.34 23.30
C PHE A 449 -30.88 -19.16 23.80
N SER A 450 -31.53 -18.67 24.84
CA SER A 450 -32.80 -19.21 25.29
C SER A 450 -33.78 -18.03 25.57
N PRO A 451 -34.80 -17.85 24.70
CA PRO A 451 -35.15 -18.62 23.49
C PRO A 451 -34.14 -18.46 22.36
N ALA A 452 -34.08 -19.42 21.43
CA ALA A 452 -33.17 -19.41 20.29
C ALA A 452 -33.55 -18.38 19.23
N ASN A 453 -34.83 -18.01 19.16
CA ASN A 453 -35.34 -16.97 18.25
C ASN A 453 -35.63 -15.70 19.03
N TYR A 454 -35.36 -14.57 18.41
CA TYR A 454 -35.65 -13.25 18.97
C TYR A 454 -37.14 -12.96 18.97
N ASP A 455 -37.75 -13.06 17.80
CA ASP A 455 -39.17 -12.85 17.56
C ASP A 455 -39.60 -13.51 16.24
N THR A 456 -40.87 -13.28 15.86
CA THR A 456 -41.39 -13.66 14.54
C THR A 456 -41.97 -12.43 13.86
N ILE A 457 -41.51 -12.14 12.67
CA ILE A 457 -41.92 -11.02 11.85
C ILE A 457 -42.55 -11.49 10.54
N ASN A 458 -43.32 -10.60 9.89
CA ASN A 458 -43.65 -10.76 8.48
C ASN A 458 -42.92 -9.68 7.68
N VAL A 459 -42.05 -10.10 6.73
CA VAL A 459 -41.16 -9.19 6.00
C VAL A 459 -41.91 -8.21 5.08
N PHE A 460 -43.13 -8.54 4.67
CA PHE A 460 -43.97 -7.67 3.83
C PHE A 460 -44.63 -6.53 4.60
N SER A 461 -44.80 -6.69 5.93
CA SER A 461 -45.43 -5.69 6.82
C SER A 461 -44.53 -5.25 7.97
N PHE A 462 -43.22 -5.59 7.90
CA PHE A 462 -42.25 -5.28 8.95
C PHE A 462 -42.00 -3.78 9.06
N ASN A 463 -42.10 -3.27 10.28
CA ASN A 463 -41.70 -1.91 10.63
C ASN A 463 -40.57 -2.00 11.68
N PRO A 464 -39.35 -1.60 11.35
CA PRO A 464 -38.19 -1.69 12.25
C PRO A 464 -38.38 -0.90 13.55
N ASN A 465 -39.22 0.17 13.54
CA ASN A 465 -39.46 0.99 14.73
C ASN A 465 -40.40 0.35 15.76
N ASN A 466 -41.06 -0.74 15.39
CA ASN A 466 -42.05 -1.43 16.27
C ASN A 466 -41.45 -2.68 16.92
N GLN A 467 -40.14 -2.86 16.90
CA GLN A 467 -39.51 -4.02 17.55
C GLN A 467 -39.04 -3.70 18.97
N THR A 468 -38.89 -4.74 19.79
CA THR A 468 -38.25 -4.61 21.11
C THR A 468 -36.78 -4.24 20.93
N THR A 469 -36.24 -3.48 21.89
CA THR A 469 -34.82 -3.09 21.91
C THR A 469 -34.00 -3.92 22.92
N THR A 470 -34.64 -4.87 23.61
CA THR A 470 -33.96 -5.67 24.63
C THR A 470 -33.02 -6.67 23.98
N GLU A 471 -31.73 -6.58 24.32
CA GLU A 471 -30.72 -7.53 23.90
C GLU A 471 -30.87 -8.84 24.72
N PRO A 472 -31.04 -10.01 24.07
CA PRO A 472 -31.08 -11.29 24.76
C PRO A 472 -29.71 -11.72 25.27
N ASN A 473 -29.68 -12.43 26.39
CA ASN A 473 -28.47 -13.00 26.93
C ASN A 473 -28.09 -14.30 26.21
N ALA A 474 -26.82 -14.41 25.88
CA ALA A 474 -26.24 -15.63 25.33
C ALA A 474 -25.36 -16.35 26.36
N THR A 475 -25.41 -17.67 26.34
CA THR A 475 -24.51 -18.51 27.15
C THR A 475 -23.40 -19.06 26.24
N ASN A 476 -22.15 -18.86 26.63
CA ASN A 476 -21.02 -19.49 25.94
C ASN A 476 -20.97 -20.97 26.38
N THR A 477 -21.20 -21.86 25.44
CA THR A 477 -21.29 -23.33 25.72
C THR A 477 -20.02 -24.08 25.30
N GLN A 478 -19.21 -23.51 24.43
CA GLN A 478 -18.00 -24.15 23.97
C GLN A 478 -16.94 -23.12 23.54
N LYS A 479 -15.69 -23.39 23.88
CA LYS A 479 -14.51 -22.69 23.40
C LYS A 479 -13.58 -23.70 22.74
N VAL A 480 -13.31 -23.53 21.46
CA VAL A 480 -12.37 -24.35 20.68
C VAL A 480 -11.13 -23.54 20.37
N VAL A 481 -9.97 -24.09 20.72
CA VAL A 481 -8.66 -23.51 20.40
C VAL A 481 -7.97 -24.42 19.40
N THR A 482 -7.60 -23.87 18.25
CA THR A 482 -6.90 -24.60 17.18
C THR A 482 -5.54 -23.97 16.97
N THR A 483 -4.49 -24.76 17.14
CA THR A 483 -3.11 -24.33 16.84
C THR A 483 -2.68 -24.93 15.51
N THR A 484 -2.16 -24.09 14.63
CA THR A 484 -1.64 -24.50 13.33
C THR A 484 -0.20 -24.04 13.20
N ASN A 485 0.71 -24.98 12.92
CA ASN A 485 2.10 -24.70 12.62
C ASN A 485 2.35 -24.99 11.14
N ARG A 486 3.01 -24.04 10.45
CA ARG A 486 3.44 -24.19 9.06
C ARG A 486 4.94 -23.96 8.97
N PHE A 487 5.59 -24.81 8.24
CA PHE A 487 7.02 -24.69 7.96
C PHE A 487 7.26 -24.82 6.47
N GLY A 488 8.03 -23.92 5.90
CA GLY A 488 8.40 -23.91 4.49
C GLY A 488 9.91 -23.76 4.31
N MET A 489 10.46 -24.45 3.33
CA MET A 489 11.85 -24.32 2.89
C MET A 489 11.86 -24.26 1.36
N TYR A 490 12.66 -23.36 0.80
CA TYR A 490 12.77 -23.18 -0.66
C TYR A 490 14.17 -22.74 -1.07
N ALA A 491 14.56 -23.12 -2.29
CA ALA A 491 15.82 -22.71 -2.92
C ALA A 491 15.68 -22.67 -4.44
#